data_b4c70906b13fb23dc9dc990c3211d57a
#
_entry.id   b4c70906b13fb23dc9dc990c3211d57a
#
_cell.length_a   1.000
_cell.length_b   1.000
_cell.length_c   1.000
_cell.angle_alpha   90.00
_cell.angle_beta   90.00
_cell.angle_gamma   90.00
#
_symmetry.space_group_name_H-M   'P 1'
#
loop_
_entity.id
_entity.type
_entity.pdbx_description
1 polymer ?
#
loop_
_entity_poly.entity_id
_entity_poly.type
_entity_poly.pdbx_seq_one_letter_code
_entity_poly.pdbx_strand_id
1 'polypeptide(L)'
;MRTKKSKKALAAAIIIMLLLFFGGIANALICRISLDKLSQSIESTVQGDAEGATRITEDFSRISFFMSITTNHDDLEDAEQFIVEFKEAVSGEDKQALKLAKSRLVAAMKQLKRLSGFGIDSII
;
A
#
# COMPACT_ATOMS: atom_id res chain seq x y z
N MET A 1 25.68 -10.03 -40.16
CA MET A 1 25.01 -10.97 -39.26
C MET A 1 25.04 -10.54 -37.79
N ARG A 2 26.14 -9.96 -37.31
CA ARG A 2 26.20 -9.41 -35.95
C ARG A 2 25.17 -8.31 -35.68
N THR A 3 24.86 -7.48 -36.66
CA THR A 3 23.89 -6.38 -36.54
C THR A 3 22.44 -6.85 -36.36
N LYS A 4 22.01 -7.98 -36.90
CA LYS A 4 20.68 -8.52 -36.71
C LYS A 4 20.46 -9.11 -35.31
N LYS A 5 21.46 -9.84 -34.78
CA LYS A 5 21.43 -10.35 -33.41
C LYS A 5 21.48 -9.21 -32.37
N SER A 6 22.28 -8.19 -32.64
CA SER A 6 22.38 -7.00 -31.79
C SER A 6 21.08 -6.21 -31.75
N LYS A 7 20.39 -6.05 -32.89
CA LYS A 7 19.09 -5.38 -32.96
C LYS A 7 17.99 -6.17 -32.26
N LYS A 8 17.97 -7.50 -32.39
CA LYS A 8 17.01 -8.35 -31.68
C LYS A 8 17.23 -8.33 -30.16
N ALA A 9 18.49 -8.39 -29.73
CA ALA A 9 18.83 -8.30 -28.32
C ALA A 9 18.46 -6.93 -27.74
N LEU A 10 18.72 -5.85 -28.48
CA LEU A 10 18.36 -4.49 -28.08
C LEU A 10 16.84 -4.33 -28.00
N ALA A 11 16.09 -4.83 -28.99
CA ALA A 11 14.64 -4.79 -29.00
C ALA A 11 14.05 -5.57 -27.83
N ALA A 12 14.59 -6.76 -27.53
CA ALA A 12 14.17 -7.56 -26.38
C ALA A 12 14.44 -6.83 -25.06
N ALA A 13 15.61 -6.21 -24.91
CA ALA A 13 15.96 -5.44 -23.73
C ALA A 13 15.01 -4.25 -23.52
N ILE A 14 14.68 -3.52 -24.58
CA ILE A 14 13.74 -2.40 -24.54
C ILE A 14 12.34 -2.87 -24.13
N ILE A 15 11.86 -3.98 -24.69
CA ILE A 15 10.55 -4.55 -24.36
C ILE A 15 10.52 -4.96 -22.88
N ILE A 16 11.56 -5.61 -22.38
CA ILE A 16 11.65 -5.99 -20.97
C ILE A 16 11.64 -4.75 -20.06
N MET A 17 12.41 -3.74 -20.41
CA MET A 17 12.44 -2.47 -19.65
C MET A 17 11.06 -1.79 -19.62
N LEU A 18 10.37 -1.76 -20.75
CA LEU A 18 9.02 -1.18 -20.83
C LEU A 18 8.02 -1.98 -19.99
N LEU A 19 8.08 -3.31 -20.03
CA LEU A 19 7.23 -4.16 -19.21
C LEU A 19 7.47 -3.94 -17.72
N LEU A 20 8.73 -3.85 -17.30
CA LEU A 20 9.08 -3.57 -15.90
C LEU A 20 8.61 -2.17 -15.47
N PHE A 21 8.78 -1.18 -16.33
CA PHE A 21 8.36 0.19 -16.07
C PHE A 21 6.84 0.30 -15.93
N PHE A 22 6.08 -0.24 -16.88
CA PHE A 22 4.61 -0.24 -16.83
C PHE A 22 4.09 -1.09 -15.67
N GLY A 23 4.72 -2.22 -15.39
CA GLY A 23 4.39 -3.06 -14.25
C GLY A 23 4.58 -2.33 -12.92
N GLY A 24 5.67 -1.58 -12.79
CA GLY A 24 5.93 -0.76 -11.61
C GLY A 24 4.90 0.34 -11.42
N ILE A 25 4.52 1.04 -12.50
CA ILE A 25 3.49 2.09 -12.47
C ILE A 25 2.13 1.48 -12.11
N ALA A 26 1.76 0.36 -12.73
CA ALA A 26 0.49 -0.32 -12.45
C ALA A 26 0.43 -0.77 -10.99
N ASN A 27 1.52 -1.34 -10.46
CA ASN A 27 1.61 -1.73 -9.05
C ASN A 27 1.41 -0.54 -8.11
N ALA A 28 2.07 0.58 -8.39
CA ALA A 28 1.94 1.80 -7.59
C ALA A 28 0.51 2.34 -7.60
N LEU A 29 -0.14 2.37 -8.78
CA LEU A 29 -1.52 2.82 -8.92
C LEU A 29 -2.50 1.91 -8.16
N ILE A 30 -2.33 0.60 -8.27
CA ILE A 30 -3.15 -0.38 -7.54
C ILE A 30 -2.98 -0.20 -6.03
N CYS A 31 -1.76 0.00 -5.55
CA CYS A 31 -1.49 0.26 -4.13
C CYS A 31 -2.17 1.54 -3.65
N ARG A 32 -2.10 2.63 -4.42
CA ARG A 32 -2.73 3.90 -4.07
C ARG A 32 -4.25 3.78 -3.97
N ILE A 33 -4.88 3.14 -4.95
CA ILE A 33 -6.32 2.91 -4.96
C ILE A 33 -6.74 2.02 -3.77
N SER A 34 -5.98 0.97 -3.52
CA SER A 34 -6.24 0.06 -2.41
C SER A 34 -6.08 0.74 -1.05
N LEU A 35 -5.09 1.60 -0.89
CA LEU A 35 -4.89 2.39 0.34
C LEU A 35 -6.03 3.39 0.56
N ASP A 36 -6.55 4.03 -0.50
CA ASP A 36 -7.70 4.92 -0.39
C ASP A 36 -8.94 4.17 0.07
N LYS A 37 -9.22 3.01 -0.52
CA LYS A 37 -10.34 2.15 -0.11
C LYS A 37 -10.20 1.68 1.32
N LEU A 38 -8.99 1.30 1.70
CA LEU A 38 -8.70 0.87 3.07
C LEU A 38 -8.92 2.00 4.07
N SER A 39 -8.49 3.22 3.75
CA SER A 39 -8.73 4.41 4.59
C SER A 39 -10.22 4.68 4.79
N GLN A 40 -11.02 4.56 3.74
CA GLN A 40 -12.47 4.70 3.84
C GLN A 40 -13.08 3.62 4.73
N SER A 41 -12.63 2.38 4.61
CA SER A 41 -13.08 1.27 5.45
C SER A 41 -12.72 1.50 6.92
N ILE A 42 -11.54 2.02 7.20
CA ILE A 42 -11.09 2.36 8.56
C ILE A 42 -12.00 3.44 9.15
N GLU A 43 -12.27 4.50 8.40
CA GLU A 43 -13.11 5.61 8.88
C GLU A 43 -14.56 5.17 9.14
N SER A 44 -15.09 4.23 8.38
CA SER A 44 -16.45 3.73 8.52
C SER A 44 -16.59 2.62 9.58
N THR A 45 -15.52 2.09 10.12
CA THR A 45 -15.58 1.04 11.14
C THR A 45 -16.09 1.60 12.46
N VAL A 46 -17.07 0.91 13.06
CA VAL A 46 -17.67 1.30 14.34
C VAL A 46 -17.11 0.47 15.49
N GLN A 47 -17.29 1.00 16.70
CA GLN A 47 -16.89 0.31 17.93
C GLN A 47 -17.56 -1.06 18.01
N GLY A 48 -16.77 -2.10 18.31
CA GLY A 48 -17.28 -3.46 18.44
C GLY A 48 -17.36 -4.26 17.13
N ASP A 49 -17.05 -3.65 15.98
CA ASP A 49 -17.05 -4.34 14.68
C ASP A 49 -15.75 -5.13 14.48
N ALA A 50 -15.63 -6.25 15.18
CA ALA A 50 -14.46 -7.12 15.11
C ALA A 50 -14.24 -7.70 13.71
N GLU A 51 -15.31 -8.00 12.97
CA GLU A 51 -15.21 -8.51 11.60
C GLU A 51 -14.65 -7.46 10.65
N GLY A 52 -15.10 -6.21 10.79
CA GLY A 52 -14.59 -5.08 10.01
C GLY A 52 -13.09 -4.87 10.27
N ALA A 53 -12.67 -4.90 11.52
CA ALA A 53 -11.28 -4.76 11.90
C ALA A 53 -10.42 -5.90 11.34
N THR A 54 -10.93 -7.13 11.35
CA THR A 54 -10.25 -8.29 10.79
C THR A 54 -10.08 -8.16 9.28
N ARG A 55 -11.12 -7.74 8.57
CA ARG A 55 -11.04 -7.51 7.12
C ARG A 55 -10.02 -6.45 6.76
N ILE A 56 -9.97 -5.37 7.53
CA ILE A 56 -8.97 -4.31 7.34
C ILE A 56 -7.56 -4.87 7.52
N THR A 57 -7.34 -5.68 8.55
CA THR A 57 -6.04 -6.34 8.79
C THR A 57 -5.63 -7.24 7.62
N GLU A 58 -6.55 -8.04 7.11
CA GLU A 58 -6.31 -8.92 5.96
C GLU A 58 -6.03 -8.14 4.68
N ASP A 59 -6.80 -7.10 4.42
CA ASP A 59 -6.62 -6.23 3.25
C ASP A 59 -5.27 -5.52 3.32
N PHE A 60 -4.89 -5.03 4.49
CA PHE A 60 -3.58 -4.41 4.69
C PHE A 60 -2.45 -5.42 4.45
N SER A 61 -2.58 -6.65 4.92
CA SER A 61 -1.56 -7.69 4.71
C SER A 61 -1.32 -7.95 3.21
N ARG A 62 -2.38 -7.97 2.42
CA ARG A 62 -2.27 -8.14 0.96
C ARG A 62 -1.60 -6.93 0.31
N ILE A 63 -1.99 -5.74 0.68
CA ILE A 63 -1.40 -4.50 0.15
C ILE A 63 0.08 -4.43 0.53
N SER A 64 0.43 -4.74 1.77
CA SER A 64 1.81 -4.66 2.26
C SER A 64 2.74 -5.64 1.53
N PHE A 65 2.23 -6.79 1.12
CA PHE A 65 2.99 -7.72 0.30
C PHE A 65 3.44 -7.07 -1.01
N PHE A 66 2.52 -6.40 -1.71
CA PHE A 66 2.84 -5.69 -2.96
C PHE A 66 3.71 -4.46 -2.70
N MET A 67 3.47 -3.75 -1.62
CA MET A 67 4.25 -2.56 -1.27
C MET A 67 5.67 -2.88 -0.81
N SER A 68 5.90 -4.07 -0.27
CA SER A 68 7.24 -4.48 0.18
C SER A 68 8.27 -4.48 -0.96
N ILE A 69 7.81 -4.52 -2.20
CA ILE A 69 8.67 -4.46 -3.39
C ILE A 69 9.24 -3.05 -3.59
N THR A 70 8.48 -2.01 -3.23
CA THR A 70 8.81 -0.62 -3.57
C THR A 70 8.91 0.32 -2.36
N THR A 71 8.47 -0.12 -1.18
CA THR A 71 8.40 0.73 0.02
C THR A 71 9.36 0.22 1.09
N ASN A 72 9.87 1.16 1.90
CA ASN A 72 10.76 0.85 3.01
C ASN A 72 10.06 -0.02 4.05
N HIS A 73 10.78 -1.01 4.54
CA HIS A 73 10.30 -1.97 5.54
C HIS A 73 9.86 -1.30 6.84
N ASP A 74 10.59 -0.27 7.27
CA ASP A 74 10.28 0.46 8.51
C ASP A 74 8.91 1.13 8.46
N ASP A 75 8.55 1.73 7.32
CA ASP A 75 7.26 2.38 7.13
C ASP A 75 6.10 1.38 7.15
N LEU A 76 6.33 0.18 6.61
CA LEU A 76 5.34 -0.90 6.65
C LEU A 76 5.17 -1.47 8.06
N GLU A 77 6.25 -1.61 8.81
CA GLU A 77 6.21 -2.06 10.20
C GLU A 77 5.46 -1.09 11.10
N ASP A 78 5.67 0.21 10.92
CA ASP A 78 4.95 1.24 11.66
C ASP A 78 3.45 1.16 11.38
N ALA A 79 3.06 0.98 10.12
CA ALA A 79 1.66 0.83 9.74
C ALA A 79 1.06 -0.45 10.31
N GLU A 80 1.78 -1.56 10.33
CA GLU A 80 1.34 -2.81 10.96
C GLU A 80 1.05 -2.62 12.45
N GLN A 81 1.89 -1.87 13.15
CA GLN A 81 1.69 -1.56 14.55
C GLN A 81 0.42 -0.74 14.78
N PHE A 82 0.15 0.24 13.94
CA PHE A 82 -1.09 1.02 14.01
C PHE A 82 -2.32 0.17 13.68
N ILE A 83 -2.21 -0.84 12.82
CA ILE A 83 -3.28 -1.82 12.57
C ILE A 83 -3.62 -2.60 13.84
N VAL A 84 -2.60 -3.06 14.56
CA VAL A 84 -2.79 -3.77 15.84
C VAL A 84 -3.48 -2.88 16.87
N GLU A 85 -3.03 -1.64 17.02
CA GLU A 85 -3.66 -0.65 17.92
C GLU A 85 -5.11 -0.39 17.55
N PHE A 86 -5.40 -0.26 16.26
CA PHE A 86 -6.75 -0.06 15.74
C PHE A 86 -7.65 -1.26 16.08
N LYS A 87 -7.19 -2.47 15.85
CA LYS A 87 -7.94 -3.69 16.14
C LYS A 87 -8.26 -3.80 17.63
N GLU A 88 -7.30 -3.49 18.48
CA GLU A 88 -7.51 -3.46 19.94
C GLU A 88 -8.53 -2.39 20.34
N ALA A 89 -8.46 -1.22 19.74
CA ALA A 89 -9.38 -0.11 20.03
C ALA A 89 -10.81 -0.44 19.59
N VAL A 90 -10.99 -1.12 18.45
CA VAL A 90 -12.31 -1.58 17.98
C VAL A 90 -12.93 -2.58 18.95
N SER A 91 -12.12 -3.48 19.51
CA SER A 91 -12.57 -4.49 20.47
C SER A 91 -12.84 -3.91 21.87
N GLY A 92 -12.30 -2.73 22.18
CA GLY A 92 -12.48 -2.06 23.45
C GLY A 92 -13.79 -1.27 23.52
N GLU A 93 -13.99 -0.59 24.65
CA GLU A 93 -15.18 0.23 24.92
C GLU A 93 -14.92 1.73 24.88
N ASP A 94 -13.64 2.13 24.78
CA ASP A 94 -13.23 3.52 24.80
C ASP A 94 -13.34 4.16 23.42
N LYS A 95 -14.32 5.05 23.26
CA LYS A 95 -14.56 5.79 22.00
C LYS A 95 -13.42 6.73 21.64
N GLN A 96 -12.76 7.30 22.63
CA GLN A 96 -11.62 8.20 22.42
C GLN A 96 -10.40 7.44 21.89
N ALA A 97 -10.16 6.24 22.43
CA ALA A 97 -9.09 5.37 21.95
C ALA A 97 -9.31 4.97 20.51
N LEU A 98 -10.54 4.62 20.13
CA LEU A 98 -10.88 4.29 18.75
C LEU A 98 -10.68 5.48 17.82
N LYS A 99 -11.12 6.66 18.19
CA LYS A 99 -10.95 7.88 17.40
C LYS A 99 -9.47 8.17 17.16
N LEU A 100 -8.65 8.05 18.17
CA LEU A 100 -7.21 8.27 18.08
C LEU A 100 -6.55 7.20 17.19
N ALA A 101 -6.90 5.93 17.37
CA ALA A 101 -6.37 4.82 16.60
C ALA A 101 -6.73 4.95 15.10
N LYS A 102 -7.96 5.35 14.79
CA LYS A 102 -8.38 5.65 13.41
C LYS A 102 -7.55 6.76 12.79
N SER A 103 -7.38 7.85 13.52
CA SER A 103 -6.62 9.02 13.06
C SER A 103 -5.17 8.65 12.73
N ARG A 104 -4.53 7.89 13.60
CA ARG A 104 -3.15 7.42 13.41
C ARG A 104 -3.03 6.48 12.23
N LEU A 105 -3.97 5.55 12.11
CA LEU A 105 -3.95 4.56 11.04
C LEU A 105 -4.21 5.21 9.67
N VAL A 106 -5.18 6.11 9.58
CA VAL A 106 -5.46 6.86 8.34
C VAL A 106 -4.25 7.71 7.94
N ALA A 107 -3.59 8.35 8.91
CA ALA A 107 -2.37 9.10 8.64
C ALA A 107 -1.25 8.21 8.10
N ALA A 108 -1.10 7.00 8.65
CA ALA A 108 -0.14 6.01 8.15
C ALA A 108 -0.46 5.56 6.72
N MET A 109 -1.75 5.36 6.41
CA MET A 109 -2.18 5.01 5.04
C MET A 109 -1.87 6.12 4.05
N LYS A 110 -2.09 7.37 4.43
CA LYS A 110 -1.75 8.54 3.61
C LYS A 110 -0.25 8.64 3.38
N GLN A 111 0.55 8.34 4.39
CA GLN A 111 2.01 8.33 4.29
C GLN A 111 2.48 7.25 3.30
N LEU A 112 1.95 6.03 3.40
CA LEU A 112 2.26 4.94 2.48
C LEU A 112 1.84 5.27 1.05
N LYS A 113 0.67 5.91 0.88
CA LYS A 113 0.20 6.37 -0.42
C LYS A 113 1.17 7.38 -1.03
N ARG A 114 1.66 8.32 -0.25
CA ARG A 114 2.64 9.32 -0.69
C ARG A 114 3.95 8.66 -1.13
N LEU A 115 4.44 7.70 -0.35
CA LEU A 115 5.68 6.97 -0.67
C LEU A 115 5.54 6.13 -1.93
N SER A 116 4.40 5.45 -2.12
CA SER A 116 4.17 4.64 -3.31
C SER A 116 4.00 5.48 -4.58
N GLY A 117 3.56 6.73 -4.46
CA GLY A 117 3.43 7.67 -5.58
C GLY A 117 4.71 8.43 -5.92
N PHE A 118 5.72 8.40 -5.06
CA PHE A 118 6.92 9.23 -5.20
C PHE A 118 7.69 8.95 -6.51
N GLY A 119 7.80 7.69 -6.91
CA GLY A 119 8.48 7.31 -8.15
C GLY A 119 7.75 7.82 -9.40
N ILE A 120 6.43 7.89 -9.37
CA ILE A 120 5.61 8.39 -10.48
C ILE A 120 5.73 9.91 -10.57
N ASP A 121 5.66 10.61 -9.44
CA ASP A 121 5.75 12.06 -9.38
C ASP A 121 7.11 12.58 -9.83
N SER A 122 8.18 11.82 -9.59
CA SER A 122 9.53 12.20 -10.03
C SER A 122 9.78 11.94 -11.52
N ILE A 123 8.96 11.12 -12.17
CA ILE A 123 9.06 10.80 -13.61
C ILE A 123 8.20 11.78 -14.43
N ILE A 124 7.10 12.23 -13.89
CA ILE A 124 6.19 13.19 -14.52
C ILE A 124 6.62 14.61 -14.18
#